data_2dd7572e534410ec22c92fbc3a661e90
#
_entry.id   2dd7572e534410ec22c92fbc3a661e90
#
_cell.length_a   1.000
_cell.length_b   1.000
_cell.length_c   1.000
_cell.angle_alpha   90.00
_cell.angle_beta   90.00
_cell.angle_gamma   90.00
#
_symmetry.space_group_name_H-M   'P 1'
#
loop_
_entity.id
_entity.type
_entity.pdbx_description
1 polymer ?
#
loop_
_entity_poly.entity_id
_entity_poly.type
_entity_poly.pdbx_seq_one_letter_code
_entity_poly.pdbx_strand_id
1 'polypeptide(L)'
;MKLFISIMATALFFVTTAMAGTIKVTNNSSNTDNHKLWKERIIPMFEKENPGIKVKMTIYDHEAYKTAIRNFLQAEPPDVVNWFSGNRMKFFVVQGLFEDVSDVWNKHDLHAKLSSARSTVTLDGKQWGVPTTYYQWGFYYRKDIFAKYGLGEPRSMGDLMHISETLKKNGITPFTIGTKYLWTAAGWFDFLNLRVNGYDFHMALMDGNISYEDKRLDKVFDIWGDLARKGYYIKNHASYSWQEGQAPMINGEAAMYLMGNFVVPDLVKAGLDGKIGYFQFPVIDGSVRTYEDAPTDSMHIPSKAKNKADAKKFLAYVARPDIQGTIAQASGMLSSNNQSPVPDDEFLKIGFKVLSESAGLAQFYDRDTTPEMAKEGMKGFQEFMVKPDREKQIRQRIERARKRIFKK
;
A
#
# COMPACT_ATOMS: atom_id res chain seq x y z
N MET A 1 -76.96 -42.98 -2.40
CA MET A 1 -76.12 -42.29 -3.39
C MET A 1 -75.36 -41.18 -2.63
N LYS A 2 -74.13 -41.45 -2.18
CA LYS A 2 -73.32 -40.49 -1.41
C LYS A 2 -72.33 -39.82 -2.37
N LEU A 3 -72.46 -38.51 -2.50
CA LEU A 3 -71.58 -37.69 -3.36
C LEU A 3 -70.28 -37.40 -2.54
N PHE A 4 -69.15 -37.84 -3.05
CA PHE A 4 -67.82 -37.46 -2.52
C PHE A 4 -67.37 -36.19 -3.24
N ILE A 5 -67.29 -35.07 -2.52
CA ILE A 5 -66.65 -33.85 -3.02
C ILE A 5 -65.20 -33.91 -2.65
N SER A 6 -64.31 -34.07 -3.68
CA SER A 6 -62.86 -34.00 -3.51
C SER A 6 -62.42 -32.53 -3.56
N ILE A 7 -61.95 -32.00 -2.46
CA ILE A 7 -61.36 -30.65 -2.38
C ILE A 7 -59.87 -30.80 -2.74
N MET A 8 -59.50 -30.33 -3.92
CA MET A 8 -58.12 -30.24 -4.41
C MET A 8 -57.52 -28.95 -3.85
N ALA A 9 -56.69 -29.06 -2.82
CA ALA A 9 -55.96 -27.91 -2.24
C ALA A 9 -54.78 -27.55 -3.16
N THR A 10 -54.89 -26.47 -3.93
CA THR A 10 -53.82 -25.92 -4.73
C THR A 10 -52.89 -25.13 -3.80
N ALA A 11 -51.75 -25.69 -3.48
CA ALA A 11 -50.69 -24.98 -2.75
C ALA A 11 -50.04 -23.93 -3.69
N LEU A 12 -50.38 -22.66 -3.51
CA LEU A 12 -49.66 -21.53 -4.11
C LEU A 12 -48.27 -21.41 -3.46
N PHE A 13 -47.24 -21.85 -4.15
CA PHE A 13 -45.88 -21.50 -3.83
C PHE A 13 -45.69 -20.01 -4.17
N PHE A 14 -45.73 -19.13 -3.19
CA PHE A 14 -45.22 -17.78 -3.32
C PHE A 14 -43.69 -17.87 -3.46
N VAL A 15 -43.18 -17.85 -4.65
CA VAL A 15 -41.78 -17.55 -4.93
C VAL A 15 -41.62 -16.06 -4.66
N THR A 16 -41.21 -15.71 -3.44
CA THR A 16 -40.76 -14.36 -3.15
C THR A 16 -39.48 -14.14 -3.95
N THR A 17 -39.60 -13.48 -5.08
CA THR A 17 -38.44 -12.92 -5.77
C THR A 17 -37.83 -11.90 -4.82
N ALA A 18 -36.80 -12.31 -4.09
CA ALA A 18 -35.98 -11.37 -3.33
C ALA A 18 -35.51 -10.31 -4.32
N MET A 19 -35.95 -9.06 -4.14
CA MET A 19 -35.43 -7.95 -4.96
C MET A 19 -33.92 -7.93 -4.83
N ALA A 20 -33.23 -8.06 -5.96
CA ALA A 20 -31.79 -8.06 -6.01
C ALA A 20 -31.27 -6.76 -5.38
N GLY A 21 -30.61 -6.88 -4.23
CA GLY A 21 -29.91 -5.76 -3.60
C GLY A 21 -28.70 -5.37 -4.46
N THR A 22 -28.44 -4.08 -4.59
CA THR A 22 -27.22 -3.61 -5.27
C THR A 22 -26.28 -2.98 -4.26
N ILE A 23 -25.11 -3.56 -4.03
CA ILE A 23 -24.06 -2.92 -3.24
C ILE A 23 -23.17 -2.06 -4.15
N LYS A 24 -22.87 -0.86 -3.69
CA LYS A 24 -21.93 0.06 -4.33
C LYS A 24 -20.56 -0.12 -3.71
N VAL A 25 -19.57 -0.42 -4.52
CA VAL A 25 -18.17 -0.62 -4.10
C VAL A 25 -17.29 0.40 -4.77
N THR A 26 -16.40 1.05 -4.02
CA THR A 26 -15.35 1.89 -4.61
C THR A 26 -13.98 1.29 -4.40
N ASN A 27 -13.14 1.39 -5.41
CA ASN A 27 -11.77 0.92 -5.37
C ASN A 27 -10.85 1.99 -5.96
N ASN A 28 -9.61 2.01 -5.48
CA ASN A 28 -8.55 2.85 -6.01
C ASN A 28 -7.50 1.95 -6.67
N SER A 29 -7.39 2.00 -7.95
CA SER A 29 -6.35 1.28 -8.65
C SER A 29 -6.00 2.01 -9.94
N SER A 30 -4.72 2.22 -10.17
CA SER A 30 -4.23 2.74 -11.44
C SER A 30 -3.87 1.62 -12.42
N ASN A 31 -3.95 0.35 -12.01
CA ASN A 31 -3.59 -0.81 -12.81
C ASN A 31 -4.80 -1.34 -13.59
N THR A 32 -4.72 -1.33 -14.93
CA THR A 32 -5.79 -1.76 -15.83
C THR A 32 -6.11 -3.25 -15.74
N ASP A 33 -5.13 -4.10 -15.42
CA ASP A 33 -5.33 -5.54 -15.30
C ASP A 33 -6.10 -5.88 -14.02
N ASN A 34 -5.85 -5.11 -12.96
CA ASN A 34 -6.66 -5.15 -11.73
C ASN A 34 -8.12 -4.74 -12.01
N HIS A 35 -8.36 -3.71 -12.85
CA HIS A 35 -9.72 -3.31 -13.26
C HIS A 35 -10.46 -4.44 -13.97
N LYS A 36 -9.80 -5.12 -14.91
CA LYS A 36 -10.37 -6.27 -15.64
C LYS A 36 -10.67 -7.42 -14.69
N LEU A 37 -9.72 -7.75 -13.79
CA LEU A 37 -9.89 -8.81 -12.81
C LEU A 37 -11.17 -8.61 -11.98
N TRP A 38 -11.35 -7.42 -11.41
CA TRP A 38 -12.55 -7.12 -10.63
C TRP A 38 -13.82 -7.25 -11.45
N LYS A 39 -13.85 -6.64 -12.63
CA LYS A 39 -15.04 -6.57 -13.49
C LYS A 39 -15.40 -7.90 -14.13
N GLU A 40 -14.42 -8.67 -14.57
CA GLU A 40 -14.64 -9.85 -15.42
C GLU A 40 -14.58 -11.16 -14.63
N ARG A 41 -14.00 -11.17 -13.42
CA ARG A 41 -13.83 -12.39 -12.64
C ARG A 41 -14.37 -12.29 -11.21
N ILE A 42 -13.85 -11.38 -10.39
CA ILE A 42 -14.17 -11.34 -8.94
C ILE A 42 -15.65 -11.03 -8.70
N ILE A 43 -16.17 -9.97 -9.33
CA ILE A 43 -17.59 -9.59 -9.19
C ILE A 43 -18.54 -10.64 -9.75
N PRO A 44 -18.37 -11.14 -10.98
CA PRO A 44 -19.23 -12.20 -11.51
C PRO A 44 -19.25 -13.48 -10.67
N MET A 45 -18.12 -13.87 -10.09
CA MET A 45 -18.06 -15.03 -9.18
C MET A 45 -18.85 -14.75 -7.90
N PHE A 46 -18.69 -13.58 -7.28
CA PHE A 46 -19.47 -13.20 -6.11
C PHE A 46 -20.97 -13.21 -6.38
N GLU A 47 -21.41 -12.60 -7.49
CA GLU A 47 -22.83 -12.53 -7.86
C GLU A 47 -23.42 -13.93 -8.16
N LYS A 48 -22.64 -14.83 -8.72
CA LYS A 48 -23.04 -16.22 -8.95
C LYS A 48 -23.24 -16.99 -7.64
N GLU A 49 -22.34 -16.76 -6.66
CA GLU A 49 -22.41 -17.41 -5.35
C GLU A 49 -23.47 -16.77 -4.41
N ASN A 50 -23.89 -15.55 -4.71
CA ASN A 50 -24.87 -14.79 -3.93
C ASN A 50 -26.05 -14.33 -4.81
N PRO A 51 -26.92 -15.27 -5.28
CA PRO A 51 -28.06 -14.91 -6.12
C PRO A 51 -28.95 -13.86 -5.38
N GLY A 52 -29.24 -12.75 -6.06
CA GLY A 52 -30.00 -11.64 -5.47
C GLY A 52 -29.12 -10.48 -4.96
N ILE A 53 -27.79 -10.57 -5.06
CA ILE A 53 -26.89 -9.44 -4.81
C ILE A 53 -26.19 -9.04 -6.09
N LYS A 54 -26.26 -7.76 -6.45
CA LYS A 54 -25.48 -7.17 -7.55
C LYS A 54 -24.39 -6.25 -7.02
N VAL A 55 -23.28 -6.15 -7.73
CA VAL A 55 -22.15 -5.29 -7.34
C VAL A 55 -21.93 -4.22 -8.40
N LYS A 56 -22.10 -2.96 -8.02
CA LYS A 56 -21.70 -1.81 -8.84
C LYS A 56 -20.38 -1.26 -8.32
N MET A 57 -19.28 -1.64 -8.96
CA MET A 57 -17.95 -1.13 -8.61
C MET A 57 -17.59 0.09 -9.45
N THR A 58 -17.12 1.15 -8.78
CA THR A 58 -16.48 2.31 -9.39
C THR A 58 -15.02 2.32 -9.01
N ILE A 59 -14.13 2.34 -10.00
CA ILE A 59 -12.69 2.40 -9.79
C ILE A 59 -12.21 3.80 -10.12
N TYR A 60 -11.47 4.39 -9.20
CA TYR A 60 -10.94 5.74 -9.29
C TYR A 60 -9.43 5.72 -9.51
N ASP A 61 -8.89 6.76 -10.10
CA ASP A 61 -7.47 7.05 -10.03
C ASP A 61 -7.03 7.15 -8.57
N HIS A 62 -5.86 6.63 -8.26
CA HIS A 62 -5.34 6.52 -6.90
C HIS A 62 -5.29 7.87 -6.16
N GLU A 63 -4.75 8.91 -6.80
CA GLU A 63 -4.57 10.21 -6.15
C GLU A 63 -5.89 10.99 -6.05
N ALA A 64 -6.72 10.89 -7.09
CA ALA A 64 -8.06 11.47 -7.06
C ALA A 64 -8.94 10.85 -5.96
N TYR A 65 -8.86 9.53 -5.76
CA TYR A 65 -9.58 8.82 -4.71
C TYR A 65 -9.18 9.28 -3.30
N LYS A 66 -7.88 9.45 -3.05
CA LYS A 66 -7.36 9.94 -1.76
C LYS A 66 -7.93 11.30 -1.36
N THR A 67 -8.24 12.12 -2.36
CA THR A 67 -8.87 13.42 -2.15
C THR A 67 -10.38 13.31 -1.93
N ALA A 68 -11.04 12.43 -2.68
CA ALA A 68 -12.50 12.34 -2.74
C ALA A 68 -13.13 11.52 -1.59
N ILE A 69 -12.40 10.55 -1.02
CA ILE A 69 -12.98 9.58 -0.06
C ILE A 69 -13.64 10.24 1.15
N ARG A 70 -13.06 11.33 1.68
CA ARG A 70 -13.67 12.04 2.82
C ARG A 70 -15.08 12.52 2.49
N ASN A 71 -15.27 13.07 1.30
CA ASN A 71 -16.58 13.54 0.85
C ASN A 71 -17.55 12.38 0.65
N PHE A 72 -17.09 11.26 0.09
CA PHE A 72 -17.92 10.05 -0.05
C PHE A 72 -18.43 9.56 1.31
N LEU A 73 -17.53 9.44 2.30
CA LEU A 73 -17.90 8.93 3.62
C LEU A 73 -18.86 9.84 4.38
N GLN A 74 -18.84 11.14 4.15
CA GLN A 74 -19.69 12.11 4.86
C GLN A 74 -21.06 12.31 4.21
N ALA A 75 -21.14 12.32 2.88
CA ALA A 75 -22.37 12.63 2.13
C ALA A 75 -23.19 11.38 1.81
N GLU A 76 -22.92 10.74 0.69
CA GLU A 76 -23.58 9.51 0.23
C GLU A 76 -22.53 8.40 0.06
N PRO A 77 -22.21 7.67 1.14
CA PRO A 77 -21.17 6.67 1.05
C PRO A 77 -21.61 5.48 0.19
N PRO A 78 -20.67 4.84 -0.53
CA PRO A 78 -20.88 3.50 -1.06
C PRO A 78 -21.06 2.50 0.08
N ASP A 79 -21.37 1.25 -0.25
CA ASP A 79 -21.55 0.19 0.76
C ASP A 79 -20.20 -0.41 1.19
N VAL A 80 -19.21 -0.42 0.29
CA VAL A 80 -17.83 -0.84 0.58
C VAL A 80 -16.85 0.13 -0.06
N VAL A 81 -15.79 0.45 0.67
CA VAL A 81 -14.67 1.27 0.20
C VAL A 81 -13.35 0.52 0.35
N ASN A 82 -12.49 0.58 -0.65
CA ASN A 82 -11.09 0.24 -0.49
C ASN A 82 -10.37 1.41 0.17
N TRP A 83 -9.49 1.13 1.15
CA TRP A 83 -8.69 2.15 1.81
C TRP A 83 -7.40 1.57 2.37
N PHE A 84 -6.59 2.44 2.96
CA PHE A 84 -5.36 2.08 3.63
C PHE A 84 -5.61 1.73 5.09
N SER A 85 -4.90 0.74 5.58
CA SER A 85 -4.87 0.36 7.00
C SER A 85 -4.08 1.37 7.87
N GLY A 86 -3.85 1.05 9.13
CA GLY A 86 -3.07 1.86 10.06
C GLY A 86 -3.75 3.18 10.43
N ASN A 87 -2.97 4.24 10.59
CA ASN A 87 -3.49 5.55 11.01
C ASN A 87 -4.40 6.21 9.96
N ARG A 88 -4.31 5.84 8.69
CA ARG A 88 -5.25 6.27 7.66
C ARG A 88 -6.67 5.76 7.93
N MET A 89 -6.82 4.49 8.29
CA MET A 89 -8.09 3.91 8.73
C MET A 89 -8.53 4.55 10.05
N LYS A 90 -7.65 4.57 11.05
CA LYS A 90 -7.90 5.12 12.38
C LYS A 90 -8.48 6.54 12.33
N PHE A 91 -7.98 7.37 11.42
CA PHE A 91 -8.49 8.73 11.21
C PHE A 91 -9.99 8.78 10.92
N PHE A 92 -10.53 7.84 10.14
CA PHE A 92 -11.96 7.76 9.85
C PHE A 92 -12.74 7.04 10.94
N VAL A 93 -12.15 6.04 11.60
CA VAL A 93 -12.78 5.33 12.72
C VAL A 93 -13.10 6.26 13.87
N VAL A 94 -12.14 7.10 14.31
CA VAL A 94 -12.36 8.03 15.42
C VAL A 94 -13.39 9.13 15.11
N GLN A 95 -13.70 9.35 13.83
CA GLN A 95 -14.77 10.23 13.38
C GLN A 95 -16.12 9.50 13.23
N GLY A 96 -16.19 8.21 13.55
CA GLY A 96 -17.41 7.40 13.41
C GLY A 96 -17.83 7.15 11.95
N LEU A 97 -16.88 7.18 11.00
CA LEU A 97 -17.17 7.05 9.57
C LEU A 97 -17.07 5.61 9.05
N PHE A 98 -16.49 4.68 9.81
CA PHE A 98 -16.45 3.27 9.48
C PHE A 98 -17.27 2.42 10.44
N GLU A 99 -17.74 1.27 9.97
CA GLU A 99 -18.49 0.27 10.71
C GLU A 99 -17.57 -0.72 11.38
N ASP A 100 -17.92 -1.15 12.60
CA ASP A 100 -17.31 -2.29 13.26
C ASP A 100 -17.72 -3.58 12.53
N VAL A 101 -16.72 -4.33 12.04
CA VAL A 101 -16.90 -5.58 11.29
C VAL A 101 -16.35 -6.80 12.03
N SER A 102 -16.18 -6.70 13.35
CA SER A 102 -15.68 -7.81 14.20
C SER A 102 -16.56 -9.05 14.11
N ASP A 103 -17.86 -8.90 13.85
CA ASP A 103 -18.77 -10.01 13.61
C ASP A 103 -18.40 -10.82 12.35
N VAL A 104 -17.93 -10.18 11.28
CA VAL A 104 -17.41 -10.85 10.08
C VAL A 104 -16.15 -11.65 10.43
N TRP A 105 -15.26 -11.07 11.23
CA TRP A 105 -14.03 -11.72 11.66
C TRP A 105 -14.30 -12.99 12.50
N ASN A 106 -15.22 -12.87 13.46
CA ASN A 106 -15.60 -14.00 14.33
C ASN A 106 -16.30 -15.11 13.54
N LYS A 107 -17.25 -14.74 12.66
CA LYS A 107 -18.05 -15.70 11.90
C LYS A 107 -17.23 -16.51 10.91
N HIS A 108 -16.18 -15.91 10.31
CA HIS A 108 -15.40 -16.52 9.23
C HIS A 108 -13.99 -16.93 9.64
N ASP A 109 -13.68 -16.92 10.97
CA ASP A 109 -12.37 -17.30 11.53
C ASP A 109 -11.22 -16.48 10.92
N LEU A 110 -11.43 -15.16 10.74
CA LEU A 110 -10.44 -14.30 10.10
C LEU A 110 -9.28 -13.96 11.03
N HIS A 111 -9.43 -14.13 12.34
CA HIS A 111 -8.36 -13.90 13.32
C HIS A 111 -7.13 -14.79 13.07
N ALA A 112 -7.35 -16.05 12.70
CA ALA A 112 -6.29 -16.98 12.33
C ALA A 112 -5.81 -16.76 10.89
N LYS A 113 -6.74 -16.60 9.95
CA LYS A 113 -6.46 -16.52 8.49
C LYS A 113 -5.73 -15.25 8.08
N LEU A 114 -6.01 -14.12 8.76
CA LEU A 114 -5.44 -12.80 8.49
C LEU A 114 -4.51 -12.32 9.63
N SER A 115 -3.90 -13.25 10.34
CA SER A 115 -3.14 -12.96 11.58
C SER A 115 -2.00 -11.97 11.37
N SER A 116 -1.28 -12.04 10.24
CA SER A 116 -0.15 -11.17 9.91
C SER A 116 -0.55 -9.70 9.70
N ALA A 117 -1.77 -9.46 9.20
CA ALA A 117 -2.27 -8.11 8.92
C ALA A 117 -3.35 -7.63 9.91
N ARG A 118 -3.74 -8.46 10.89
CA ARG A 118 -4.83 -8.16 11.84
C ARG A 118 -4.62 -6.84 12.59
N SER A 119 -3.43 -6.60 13.10
CA SER A 119 -3.10 -5.40 13.88
C SER A 119 -3.33 -4.12 13.09
N THR A 120 -3.15 -4.15 11.77
CA THR A 120 -3.25 -2.97 10.89
C THR A 120 -4.68 -2.45 10.73
N VAL A 121 -5.69 -3.30 11.00
CA VAL A 121 -7.13 -2.94 10.93
C VAL A 121 -7.82 -3.03 12.29
N THR A 122 -7.07 -3.18 13.38
CA THR A 122 -7.59 -3.27 14.75
C THR A 122 -7.40 -1.95 15.49
N LEU A 123 -8.48 -1.44 16.09
CA LEU A 123 -8.47 -0.30 17.00
C LEU A 123 -9.44 -0.58 18.15
N ASP A 124 -8.99 -0.37 19.41
CA ASP A 124 -9.76 -0.59 20.62
C ASP A 124 -10.38 -2.00 20.71
N GLY A 125 -9.60 -3.02 20.30
CA GLY A 125 -10.00 -4.43 20.30
C GLY A 125 -10.99 -4.83 19.21
N LYS A 126 -11.42 -3.89 18.35
CA LYS A 126 -12.39 -4.09 17.26
C LYS A 126 -11.71 -4.09 15.90
N GLN A 127 -12.29 -4.82 14.94
CA GLN A 127 -11.85 -4.86 13.56
C GLN A 127 -12.71 -3.94 12.70
N TRP A 128 -12.05 -3.01 11.99
CA TRP A 128 -12.69 -1.93 11.24
C TRP A 128 -12.64 -2.13 9.72
N GLY A 129 -12.13 -3.29 9.29
CA GLY A 129 -12.04 -3.66 7.88
C GLY A 129 -11.48 -5.05 7.70
N VAL A 130 -11.32 -5.45 6.44
CA VAL A 130 -10.66 -6.67 6.02
C VAL A 130 -9.42 -6.29 5.22
N PRO A 131 -8.20 -6.65 5.70
CA PRO A 131 -6.98 -6.46 4.91
C PRO A 131 -7.02 -7.36 3.68
N THR A 132 -6.60 -6.86 2.54
CA THR A 132 -6.65 -7.57 1.26
C THR A 132 -5.26 -7.94 0.74
N THR A 133 -4.36 -6.97 0.72
CA THR A 133 -3.00 -7.11 0.22
C THR A 133 -2.03 -6.35 1.09
N TYR A 134 -0.77 -6.78 1.08
CA TYR A 134 0.37 -6.04 1.58
C TYR A 134 1.55 -6.22 0.62
N TYR A 135 2.60 -5.44 0.77
CA TYR A 135 3.69 -5.48 -0.18
C TYR A 135 5.00 -4.96 0.41
N GLN A 136 6.10 -5.56 -0.06
CA GLN A 136 7.44 -5.08 0.26
C GLN A 136 7.81 -3.86 -0.59
N TRP A 137 8.70 -3.05 -0.04
CA TRP A 137 9.46 -2.04 -0.75
C TRP A 137 10.91 -2.49 -0.92
N GLY A 138 11.58 -1.93 -1.91
CA GLY A 138 13.00 -2.17 -2.15
C GLY A 138 13.42 -1.59 -3.49
N PHE A 139 14.64 -1.87 -3.88
CA PHE A 139 15.16 -1.41 -5.16
C PHE A 139 14.85 -2.41 -6.25
N TYR A 140 14.10 -1.96 -7.25
CA TYR A 140 14.00 -2.62 -8.55
C TYR A 140 15.07 -2.05 -9.45
N TYR A 141 15.87 -2.90 -10.11
CA TYR A 141 17.02 -2.46 -10.89
C TYR A 141 17.10 -3.14 -12.24
N ARG A 142 17.79 -2.52 -13.18
CA ARG A 142 18.03 -3.02 -14.54
C ARG A 142 19.23 -3.98 -14.52
N LYS A 143 18.96 -5.30 -14.58
CA LYS A 143 20.00 -6.36 -14.64
C LYS A 143 20.94 -6.19 -15.83
N ASP A 144 20.43 -5.79 -16.98
CA ASP A 144 21.24 -5.57 -18.19
C ASP A 144 22.19 -4.37 -18.06
N ILE A 145 21.75 -3.28 -17.39
CA ILE A 145 22.64 -2.14 -17.09
C ILE A 145 23.72 -2.54 -16.09
N PHE A 146 23.33 -3.24 -15.02
CA PHE A 146 24.31 -3.72 -14.02
C PHE A 146 25.32 -4.66 -14.65
N ALA A 147 24.89 -5.62 -15.46
CA ALA A 147 25.80 -6.54 -16.17
C ALA A 147 26.75 -5.79 -17.11
N LYS A 148 26.26 -4.78 -17.84
CA LYS A 148 27.09 -3.97 -18.76
C LYS A 148 28.28 -3.30 -18.06
N TYR A 149 28.09 -2.87 -16.80
CA TYR A 149 29.13 -2.18 -16.04
C TYR A 149 29.79 -3.05 -14.96
N GLY A 150 29.55 -4.36 -14.96
CA GLY A 150 30.14 -5.31 -14.01
C GLY A 150 29.69 -5.08 -12.55
N LEU A 151 28.46 -4.58 -12.35
CA LEU A 151 27.90 -4.25 -11.03
C LEU A 151 27.14 -5.43 -10.47
N GLY A 152 27.29 -5.67 -9.16
CA GLY A 152 26.49 -6.63 -8.39
C GLY A 152 25.45 -5.92 -7.51
N GLU A 153 24.60 -6.70 -6.84
CA GLU A 153 23.66 -6.16 -5.88
C GLU A 153 24.37 -5.61 -4.64
N PRO A 154 24.04 -4.38 -4.19
CA PRO A 154 24.68 -3.78 -3.02
C PRO A 154 24.19 -4.43 -1.73
N ARG A 155 25.12 -4.70 -0.81
CA ARG A 155 24.82 -5.20 0.54
C ARG A 155 24.88 -4.11 1.59
N SER A 156 25.63 -3.06 1.31
CA SER A 156 25.82 -1.91 2.19
C SER A 156 25.50 -0.59 1.47
N MET A 157 25.27 0.47 2.24
CA MET A 157 25.14 1.81 1.68
C MET A 157 26.42 2.25 0.94
N GLY A 158 27.60 1.78 1.37
CA GLY A 158 28.85 2.03 0.67
C GLY A 158 28.86 1.43 -0.73
N ASP A 159 28.37 0.19 -0.88
CA ASP A 159 28.25 -0.47 -2.18
C ASP A 159 27.27 0.30 -3.08
N LEU A 160 26.12 0.72 -2.54
CA LEU A 160 25.12 1.50 -3.29
C LEU A 160 25.69 2.83 -3.78
N MET A 161 26.50 3.51 -2.95
CA MET A 161 27.18 4.74 -3.33
C MET A 161 28.19 4.50 -4.45
N HIS A 162 29.00 3.43 -4.37
CA HIS A 162 29.96 3.06 -5.41
C HIS A 162 29.29 2.72 -6.75
N ILE A 163 28.18 1.95 -6.71
CA ILE A 163 27.35 1.66 -7.87
C ILE A 163 26.81 2.94 -8.50
N SER A 164 26.27 3.83 -7.65
CA SER A 164 25.71 5.12 -8.10
C SER A 164 26.76 6.02 -8.76
N GLU A 165 27.96 6.06 -8.20
CA GLU A 165 29.08 6.80 -8.79
C GLU A 165 29.48 6.22 -10.14
N THR A 166 29.59 4.89 -10.25
CA THR A 166 29.93 4.20 -11.49
C THR A 166 28.90 4.45 -12.58
N LEU A 167 27.61 4.31 -12.27
CA LEU A 167 26.52 4.58 -13.19
C LEU A 167 26.57 6.03 -13.70
N LYS A 168 26.71 6.99 -12.77
CA LYS A 168 26.75 8.42 -13.13
C LYS A 168 27.94 8.78 -14.00
N LYS A 169 29.14 8.24 -13.73
CA LYS A 169 30.33 8.42 -14.59
C LYS A 169 30.11 7.91 -16.01
N ASN A 170 29.23 6.94 -16.18
CA ASN A 170 28.86 6.36 -17.49
C ASN A 170 27.59 6.97 -18.08
N GLY A 171 27.11 8.11 -17.58
CA GLY A 171 25.96 8.83 -18.13
C GLY A 171 24.60 8.22 -17.79
N ILE A 172 24.54 7.24 -16.89
CA ILE A 172 23.30 6.63 -16.38
C ILE A 172 22.93 7.28 -15.05
N THR A 173 21.70 7.74 -14.93
CA THR A 173 21.19 8.24 -13.65
C THR A 173 21.00 7.07 -12.68
N PRO A 174 21.57 7.10 -11.46
CA PRO A 174 21.42 6.00 -10.52
C PRO A 174 19.96 5.69 -10.18
N PHE A 175 19.19 6.71 -9.79
CA PHE A 175 17.83 6.52 -9.28
C PHE A 175 16.80 7.29 -10.09
N THR A 176 15.75 6.59 -10.53
CA THR A 176 14.51 7.24 -10.93
C THR A 176 13.57 7.37 -9.75
N ILE A 177 12.70 8.36 -9.78
CA ILE A 177 11.62 8.60 -8.82
C ILE A 177 10.66 9.65 -9.37
N GLY A 178 9.37 9.56 -9.05
CA GLY A 178 8.41 10.65 -9.26
C GLY A 178 7.83 11.08 -7.92
N THR A 179 8.01 12.34 -7.51
CA THR A 179 7.59 12.84 -6.20
C THR A 179 6.46 13.87 -6.23
N LYS A 180 5.79 14.04 -7.37
CA LYS A 180 4.65 14.97 -7.55
C LYS A 180 3.60 14.83 -6.43
N TYR A 181 3.32 13.61 -6.03
CA TYR A 181 2.35 13.28 -4.99
C TYR A 181 2.98 13.02 -3.62
N LEU A 182 4.24 13.39 -3.43
CA LEU A 182 5.00 13.46 -2.19
C LEU A 182 5.40 12.10 -1.58
N TRP A 183 4.51 11.10 -1.54
CA TRP A 183 4.69 9.87 -0.77
C TRP A 183 5.94 9.06 -1.17
N THR A 184 6.35 9.09 -2.43
CA THR A 184 7.55 8.37 -2.87
C THR A 184 8.84 8.87 -2.23
N ALA A 185 8.90 10.18 -1.88
CA ALA A 185 10.00 10.74 -1.12
C ALA A 185 10.02 10.19 0.33
N ALA A 186 8.85 9.89 0.89
CA ALA A 186 8.77 9.33 2.24
C ALA A 186 9.35 7.92 2.33
N GLY A 187 9.25 7.09 1.28
CA GLY A 187 9.91 5.78 1.27
C GLY A 187 11.43 5.87 1.44
N TRP A 188 12.08 6.88 0.88
CA TRP A 188 13.49 7.12 1.13
C TRP A 188 13.77 7.49 2.59
N PHE A 189 12.94 8.36 3.18
CA PHE A 189 13.07 8.73 4.59
C PHE A 189 12.88 7.52 5.51
N ASP A 190 11.84 6.73 5.26
CA ASP A 190 11.50 5.57 6.09
C ASP A 190 12.64 4.56 6.10
N PHE A 191 13.14 4.14 4.94
CA PHE A 191 14.22 3.18 4.86
C PHE A 191 15.52 3.71 5.45
N LEU A 192 15.90 4.96 5.18
CA LEU A 192 17.09 5.55 5.80
C LEU A 192 16.96 5.58 7.32
N ASN A 193 15.79 6.01 7.83
CA ASN A 193 15.57 6.09 9.28
C ASN A 193 15.51 4.69 9.93
N LEU A 194 14.86 3.72 9.31
CA LEU A 194 14.81 2.33 9.79
C LEU A 194 16.19 1.68 9.80
N ARG A 195 17.06 1.99 8.84
CA ARG A 195 18.43 1.43 8.74
C ARG A 195 19.44 2.15 9.65
N VAL A 196 19.17 3.41 10.04
CA VAL A 196 20.04 4.19 10.93
C VAL A 196 19.62 4.07 12.39
N ASN A 197 18.32 4.20 12.65
CA ASN A 197 17.77 4.37 14.00
C ASN A 197 16.92 3.19 14.51
N GLY A 198 16.51 2.30 13.60
CA GLY A 198 15.68 1.14 13.93
C GLY A 198 14.19 1.47 14.13
N TYR A 199 13.42 0.42 14.40
CA TYR A 199 11.95 0.45 14.41
C TYR A 199 11.38 1.30 15.55
N ASP A 200 11.88 1.13 16.78
CA ASP A 200 11.31 1.81 17.94
C ASP A 200 11.47 3.32 17.84
N PHE A 201 12.64 3.79 17.37
CA PHE A 201 12.85 5.19 17.08
C PHE A 201 11.94 5.71 15.99
N HIS A 202 11.82 4.95 14.89
CA HIS A 202 10.96 5.30 13.77
C HIS A 202 9.51 5.46 14.22
N MET A 203 8.95 4.47 14.92
CA MET A 203 7.57 4.52 15.41
C MET A 203 7.35 5.62 16.44
N ALA A 204 8.30 5.88 17.34
CA ALA A 204 8.20 6.99 18.28
C ALA A 204 8.21 8.37 17.59
N LEU A 205 8.93 8.49 16.45
CA LEU A 205 8.89 9.69 15.61
C LEU A 205 7.52 9.83 14.92
N MET A 206 6.95 8.72 14.41
CA MET A 206 5.62 8.68 13.78
C MET A 206 4.52 9.07 14.78
N ASP A 207 4.63 8.66 16.03
CA ASP A 207 3.71 9.02 17.13
C ASP A 207 3.93 10.45 17.67
N GLY A 208 4.85 11.19 17.08
CA GLY A 208 5.19 12.54 17.49
C GLY A 208 5.89 12.61 18.85
N ASN A 209 6.47 11.53 19.36
CA ASN A 209 7.20 11.48 20.63
C ASN A 209 8.65 11.96 20.48
N ILE A 210 9.18 11.97 19.28
CA ILE A 210 10.54 12.42 18.95
C ILE A 210 10.47 13.66 18.06
N SER A 211 11.41 14.57 18.25
CA SER A 211 11.54 15.79 17.45
C SER A 211 12.17 15.50 16.10
N TYR A 212 11.72 16.18 15.04
CA TYR A 212 12.41 16.17 13.74
C TYR A 212 13.76 16.91 13.77
N GLU A 213 14.09 17.60 14.85
CA GLU A 213 15.40 18.20 15.11
C GLU A 213 16.31 17.29 15.98
N ASP A 214 15.89 16.06 16.30
CA ASP A 214 16.70 15.09 17.05
C ASP A 214 17.99 14.76 16.29
N LYS A 215 19.13 14.80 16.99
CA LYS A 215 20.46 14.58 16.39
C LYS A 215 20.62 13.20 15.72
N ARG A 216 19.85 12.20 16.14
CA ARG A 216 19.88 10.87 15.52
C ARG A 216 19.41 10.91 14.07
N LEU A 217 18.62 11.91 13.67
CA LEU A 217 18.21 12.12 12.28
C LEU A 217 19.32 12.79 11.44
N ASP A 218 20.36 13.37 12.02
CA ASP A 218 21.43 14.04 11.26
C ASP A 218 22.06 13.06 10.26
N LYS A 219 22.41 11.83 10.69
CA LYS A 219 22.97 10.80 9.81
C LYS A 219 22.01 10.40 8.66
N VAL A 220 20.69 10.41 8.92
CA VAL A 220 19.66 10.13 7.90
C VAL A 220 19.70 11.21 6.81
N PHE A 221 19.67 12.48 7.21
CA PHE A 221 19.68 13.62 6.28
C PHE A 221 21.03 13.82 5.61
N ASP A 222 22.14 13.53 6.28
CA ASP A 222 23.48 13.58 5.69
C ASP A 222 23.61 12.60 4.51
N ILE A 223 23.26 11.32 4.73
CA ILE A 223 23.31 10.30 3.66
C ILE A 223 22.36 10.68 2.52
N TRP A 224 21.15 11.06 2.84
CA TRP A 224 20.16 11.43 1.84
C TRP A 224 20.55 12.70 1.06
N GLY A 225 21.07 13.69 1.78
CA GLY A 225 21.58 14.92 1.19
C GLY A 225 22.75 14.69 0.25
N ASP A 226 23.64 13.75 0.58
CA ASP A 226 24.75 13.37 -0.31
C ASP A 226 24.26 12.77 -1.62
N LEU A 227 23.26 11.88 -1.58
CA LEU A 227 22.65 11.32 -2.79
C LEU A 227 22.06 12.43 -3.68
N ALA A 228 21.36 13.41 -3.06
CA ALA A 228 20.75 14.51 -3.77
C ALA A 228 21.79 15.49 -4.34
N ARG A 229 22.78 15.94 -3.53
CA ARG A 229 23.85 16.86 -3.96
C ARG A 229 24.73 16.27 -5.07
N LYS A 230 24.99 14.97 -5.02
CA LYS A 230 25.71 14.26 -6.07
C LYS A 230 24.87 14.09 -7.35
N GLY A 231 23.58 14.49 -7.33
CA GLY A 231 22.68 14.41 -8.47
C GLY A 231 22.45 12.96 -8.93
N TYR A 232 22.21 12.05 -7.98
CA TYR A 232 21.93 10.65 -8.27
C TYR A 232 20.46 10.39 -8.61
N TYR A 233 19.58 11.34 -8.36
CA TYR A 233 18.19 11.29 -8.79
C TYR A 233 17.98 11.91 -10.16
N ILE A 234 16.95 11.45 -10.89
CA ILE A 234 16.52 12.11 -12.12
C ILE A 234 16.16 13.57 -11.86
N LYS A 235 16.41 14.42 -12.86
CA LYS A 235 16.03 15.83 -12.79
C LYS A 235 14.50 15.97 -12.81
N ASN A 236 13.99 17.05 -12.21
CA ASN A 236 12.57 17.40 -12.22
C ASN A 236 11.63 16.33 -11.64
N HIS A 237 12.11 15.42 -10.83
CA HIS A 237 11.33 14.37 -10.21
C HIS A 237 10.07 14.87 -9.47
N ALA A 238 10.09 16.11 -8.97
CA ALA A 238 8.95 16.75 -8.31
C ALA A 238 7.75 17.02 -9.25
N SER A 239 7.95 16.96 -10.56
CA SER A 239 6.90 17.12 -11.57
C SER A 239 6.30 15.80 -12.03
N TYR A 240 6.92 14.67 -11.74
CA TYR A 240 6.49 13.35 -12.18
C TYR A 240 5.68 12.63 -11.09
N SER A 241 4.58 11.99 -11.50
CA SER A 241 3.94 10.92 -10.72
C SER A 241 4.88 9.72 -10.61
N TRP A 242 4.57 8.77 -9.73
CA TRP A 242 5.35 7.55 -9.64
C TRP A 242 5.30 6.72 -10.94
N GLN A 243 4.18 6.79 -11.67
CA GLN A 243 4.04 6.14 -12.98
C GLN A 243 4.94 6.79 -14.03
N GLU A 244 4.91 8.13 -14.13
CA GLU A 244 5.78 8.89 -15.05
C GLU A 244 7.26 8.69 -14.70
N GLY A 245 7.58 8.52 -13.41
CA GLY A 245 8.91 8.19 -12.92
C GLY A 245 9.46 6.85 -13.39
N GLN A 246 8.64 5.95 -13.95
CA GLN A 246 9.12 4.68 -14.52
C GLN A 246 9.81 4.87 -15.88
N ALA A 247 9.43 5.86 -16.65
CA ALA A 247 9.91 6.06 -18.03
C ALA A 247 11.44 6.11 -18.15
N PRO A 248 12.21 6.84 -17.31
CA PRO A 248 13.67 6.82 -17.38
C PRO A 248 14.28 5.44 -17.18
N MET A 249 13.69 4.60 -16.31
CA MET A 249 14.16 3.23 -16.12
C MET A 249 13.79 2.34 -17.30
N ILE A 250 12.60 2.48 -17.84
CA ILE A 250 12.14 1.74 -19.03
C ILE A 250 13.05 2.05 -20.21
N ASN A 251 13.40 3.31 -20.42
CA ASN A 251 14.25 3.77 -21.51
C ASN A 251 15.75 3.48 -21.29
N GLY A 252 16.17 3.00 -20.10
CA GLY A 252 17.58 2.77 -19.77
C GLY A 252 18.37 4.03 -19.41
N GLU A 253 17.70 5.13 -19.16
CA GLU A 253 18.29 6.40 -18.71
C GLU A 253 18.59 6.39 -17.21
N ALA A 254 17.85 5.58 -16.44
CA ALA A 254 18.05 5.36 -15.02
C ALA A 254 18.12 3.86 -14.71
N ALA A 255 18.89 3.50 -13.68
CA ALA A 255 19.19 2.10 -13.38
C ALA A 255 18.34 1.49 -12.28
N MET A 256 17.90 2.26 -11.29
CA MET A 256 17.27 1.76 -10.07
C MET A 256 16.03 2.58 -9.69
N TYR A 257 15.03 1.92 -9.08
CA TYR A 257 13.83 2.56 -8.53
C TYR A 257 13.50 1.98 -7.16
N LEU A 258 13.56 2.80 -6.10
CA LEU A 258 13.05 2.43 -4.78
C LEU A 258 11.52 2.53 -4.80
N MET A 259 10.81 1.41 -4.77
CA MET A 259 9.35 1.35 -4.91
C MET A 259 8.77 0.08 -4.27
N GLY A 260 7.44 0.06 -4.12
CA GLY A 260 6.69 -1.15 -3.77
C GLY A 260 6.58 -2.11 -4.96
N ASN A 261 6.44 -3.41 -4.69
CA ASN A 261 6.43 -4.44 -5.73
C ASN A 261 5.29 -4.33 -6.75
N PHE A 262 4.29 -3.53 -6.47
CA PHE A 262 3.23 -3.19 -7.45
C PHE A 262 3.75 -2.49 -8.72
N VAL A 263 5.02 -2.04 -8.74
CA VAL A 263 5.65 -1.48 -9.95
C VAL A 263 5.99 -2.56 -10.98
N VAL A 264 6.21 -3.81 -10.54
CA VAL A 264 6.71 -4.89 -11.39
C VAL A 264 5.80 -5.20 -12.59
N PRO A 265 4.47 -5.36 -12.43
CA PRO A 265 3.60 -5.61 -13.57
C PRO A 265 3.69 -4.56 -14.68
N ASP A 266 3.83 -3.29 -14.31
CA ASP A 266 3.96 -2.19 -15.28
C ASP A 266 5.31 -2.26 -16.02
N LEU A 267 6.40 -2.55 -15.31
CA LEU A 267 7.73 -2.70 -15.91
C LEU A 267 7.82 -3.91 -16.84
N VAL A 268 7.23 -5.04 -16.45
CA VAL A 268 7.15 -6.25 -17.30
C VAL A 268 6.37 -5.96 -18.57
N LYS A 269 5.20 -5.32 -18.45
CA LYS A 269 4.38 -4.91 -19.59
C LYS A 269 5.09 -3.92 -20.53
N ALA A 270 6.00 -3.12 -19.99
CA ALA A 270 6.84 -2.20 -20.77
C ALA A 270 8.03 -2.90 -21.47
N GLY A 271 8.14 -4.24 -21.44
CA GLY A 271 9.17 -5.02 -22.13
C GLY A 271 10.45 -5.25 -21.31
N LEU A 272 10.38 -5.09 -20.00
CA LEU A 272 11.50 -5.36 -19.09
C LEU A 272 11.42 -6.75 -18.42
N ASP A 273 10.59 -7.64 -18.93
CA ASP A 273 10.54 -9.01 -18.45
C ASP A 273 11.95 -9.67 -18.52
N GLY A 274 12.32 -10.38 -17.46
CA GLY A 274 13.65 -10.95 -17.29
C GLY A 274 14.82 -9.96 -17.10
N LYS A 275 14.59 -8.64 -17.31
CA LYS A 275 15.62 -7.59 -17.18
C LYS A 275 15.57 -6.83 -15.85
N ILE A 276 14.55 -7.05 -15.05
CA ILE A 276 14.42 -6.45 -13.71
C ILE A 276 14.97 -7.41 -12.66
N GLY A 277 15.72 -6.87 -11.72
CA GLY A 277 16.11 -7.52 -10.48
C GLY A 277 15.57 -6.76 -9.26
N TYR A 278 15.77 -7.34 -8.09
CA TYR A 278 15.37 -6.75 -6.81
C TYR A 278 16.49 -6.94 -5.78
N PHE A 279 16.71 -5.91 -4.97
CA PHE A 279 17.49 -6.04 -3.73
C PHE A 279 16.86 -5.16 -2.62
N GLN A 280 17.00 -5.63 -1.37
CA GLN A 280 16.55 -4.88 -0.20
C GLN A 280 17.30 -3.56 -0.07
N PHE A 281 16.70 -2.59 0.62
CA PHE A 281 17.42 -1.38 0.98
C PHE A 281 18.67 -1.75 1.79
N PRO A 282 19.88 -1.31 1.37
CA PRO A 282 21.13 -1.80 1.92
C PRO A 282 21.32 -1.47 3.40
N VAL A 283 22.15 -2.25 4.07
CA VAL A 283 22.55 -2.01 5.47
C VAL A 283 23.35 -0.71 5.56
N ILE A 284 23.01 0.14 6.54
CA ILE A 284 23.76 1.36 6.89
C ILE A 284 24.59 1.14 8.16
N ASP A 285 23.96 0.51 9.17
CA ASP A 285 24.58 0.20 10.45
C ASP A 285 24.31 -1.28 10.76
N GLY A 286 25.35 -2.10 10.81
CA GLY A 286 25.22 -3.53 11.06
C GLY A 286 24.76 -3.89 12.47
N SER A 287 24.72 -2.94 13.40
CA SER A 287 24.17 -3.14 14.74
C SER A 287 22.66 -2.96 14.79
N VAL A 288 22.07 -2.33 13.78
CA VAL A 288 20.62 -2.15 13.65
C VAL A 288 20.03 -3.33 12.89
N ARG A 289 19.03 -3.99 13.49
CA ARG A 289 18.29 -5.09 12.82
C ARG A 289 17.59 -4.57 11.57
N THR A 290 17.38 -5.46 10.62
CA THR A 290 16.66 -5.11 9.37
C THR A 290 15.17 -5.04 9.62
N TYR A 291 14.59 -3.88 9.35
CA TYR A 291 13.15 -3.60 9.41
C TYR A 291 12.68 -3.15 8.04
N GLU A 292 11.45 -3.48 7.66
CA GLU A 292 10.91 -3.21 6.34
C GLU A 292 9.60 -2.44 6.40
N ASP A 293 9.29 -1.70 5.33
CA ASP A 293 7.95 -1.19 5.08
C ASP A 293 7.10 -2.27 4.42
N ALA A 294 5.94 -2.53 5.01
CA ALA A 294 4.95 -3.48 4.52
C ALA A 294 3.54 -2.87 4.54
N PRO A 295 3.28 -1.86 3.69
CA PRO A 295 1.98 -1.20 3.66
C PRO A 295 0.86 -2.19 3.36
N THR A 296 -0.25 -2.09 4.11
CA THR A 296 -1.42 -2.96 3.98
C THR A 296 -2.60 -2.18 3.43
N ASP A 297 -3.25 -2.73 2.41
CA ASP A 297 -4.52 -2.22 1.88
C ASP A 297 -5.70 -3.04 2.42
N SER A 298 -6.85 -2.40 2.58
CA SER A 298 -8.00 -3.01 3.24
C SER A 298 -9.33 -2.52 2.65
N MET A 299 -10.39 -3.30 2.87
CA MET A 299 -11.75 -2.90 2.53
C MET A 299 -12.56 -2.65 3.79
N HIS A 300 -13.38 -1.61 3.76
CA HIS A 300 -14.15 -1.13 4.90
C HIS A 300 -15.61 -0.90 4.52
N ILE A 301 -16.49 -0.96 5.51
CA ILE A 301 -17.89 -0.56 5.37
C ILE A 301 -18.06 0.84 5.98
N PRO A 302 -18.53 1.84 5.23
CA PRO A 302 -18.90 3.13 5.81
C PRO A 302 -20.02 2.99 6.83
N SER A 303 -19.96 3.75 7.92
CA SER A 303 -20.98 3.68 9.00
C SER A 303 -22.39 4.01 8.52
N LYS A 304 -22.52 4.83 7.46
CA LYS A 304 -23.80 5.22 6.84
C LYS A 304 -24.14 4.39 5.58
N ALA A 305 -23.45 3.27 5.34
CA ALA A 305 -23.76 2.37 4.22
C ALA A 305 -25.20 1.84 4.34
N LYS A 306 -25.91 1.79 3.21
CA LYS A 306 -27.33 1.40 3.17
C LYS A 306 -27.52 -0.12 3.20
N ASN A 307 -26.59 -0.88 2.61
CA ASN A 307 -26.68 -2.33 2.42
C ASN A 307 -25.62 -3.08 3.24
N LYS A 308 -25.50 -2.78 4.54
CA LYS A 308 -24.45 -3.33 5.41
C LYS A 308 -24.42 -4.86 5.47
N ALA A 309 -25.57 -5.51 5.47
CA ALA A 309 -25.65 -6.97 5.51
C ALA A 309 -25.00 -7.62 4.28
N ASP A 310 -25.27 -7.12 3.09
CA ASP A 310 -24.68 -7.63 1.86
C ASP A 310 -23.22 -7.16 1.69
N ALA A 311 -22.88 -5.95 2.18
CA ALA A 311 -21.51 -5.48 2.26
C ALA A 311 -20.64 -6.40 3.15
N LYS A 312 -21.15 -6.88 4.29
CA LYS A 312 -20.45 -7.86 5.16
C LYS A 312 -20.23 -9.20 4.46
N LYS A 313 -21.19 -9.68 3.64
CA LYS A 313 -21.00 -10.86 2.78
C LYS A 313 -19.88 -10.63 1.76
N PHE A 314 -19.83 -9.43 1.17
CA PHE A 314 -18.77 -9.08 0.22
C PHE A 314 -17.41 -9.02 0.89
N LEU A 315 -17.28 -8.45 2.11
CA LEU A 315 -16.04 -8.48 2.87
C LEU A 315 -15.59 -9.91 3.20
N ALA A 316 -16.52 -10.77 3.63
CA ALA A 316 -16.22 -12.18 3.89
C ALA A 316 -15.74 -12.92 2.63
N TYR A 317 -16.35 -12.63 1.48
CA TYR A 317 -15.93 -13.16 0.19
C TYR A 317 -14.53 -12.71 -0.20
N VAL A 318 -14.24 -11.41 -0.09
CA VAL A 318 -12.91 -10.86 -0.40
C VAL A 318 -11.84 -11.36 0.57
N ALA A 319 -12.21 -11.74 1.80
CA ALA A 319 -11.29 -12.34 2.78
C ALA A 319 -10.86 -13.78 2.44
N ARG A 320 -11.52 -14.45 1.49
CA ARG A 320 -11.22 -15.84 1.13
C ARG A 320 -9.82 -15.99 0.53
N PRO A 321 -9.12 -17.11 0.79
CA PRO A 321 -7.74 -17.31 0.32
C PRO A 321 -7.62 -17.35 -1.20
N ASP A 322 -8.58 -17.97 -1.90
CA ASP A 322 -8.62 -18.04 -3.36
C ASP A 322 -8.84 -16.67 -4.02
N ILE A 323 -9.71 -15.86 -3.43
CA ILE A 323 -10.01 -14.51 -3.91
C ILE A 323 -8.83 -13.55 -3.65
N GLN A 324 -8.29 -13.55 -2.42
CA GLN A 324 -7.15 -12.71 -2.08
C GLN A 324 -5.89 -13.09 -2.88
N GLY A 325 -5.62 -14.38 -3.05
CA GLY A 325 -4.50 -14.83 -3.88
C GLY A 325 -4.63 -14.35 -5.33
N THR A 326 -5.84 -14.39 -5.88
CA THR A 326 -6.12 -13.88 -7.24
C THR A 326 -5.92 -12.37 -7.35
N ILE A 327 -6.39 -11.60 -6.36
CA ILE A 327 -6.22 -10.14 -6.32
C ILE A 327 -4.74 -9.77 -6.16
N ALA A 328 -4.05 -10.43 -5.24
CA ALA A 328 -2.64 -10.21 -4.95
C ALA A 328 -1.76 -10.43 -6.18
N GLN A 329 -1.94 -11.56 -6.86
CA GLN A 329 -1.20 -11.90 -8.07
C GLN A 329 -1.40 -10.86 -9.19
N ALA A 330 -2.64 -10.46 -9.46
CA ALA A 330 -2.94 -9.47 -10.51
C ALA A 330 -2.43 -8.06 -10.18
N SER A 331 -2.26 -7.75 -8.89
CA SER A 331 -1.74 -6.47 -8.41
C SER A 331 -0.22 -6.46 -8.23
N GLY A 332 0.46 -7.60 -8.41
CA GLY A 332 1.88 -7.75 -8.06
C GLY A 332 2.14 -7.58 -6.56
N MET A 333 1.19 -7.97 -5.69
CA MET A 333 1.26 -7.81 -4.24
C MET A 333 1.15 -9.15 -3.53
N LEU A 334 1.33 -9.16 -2.21
CA LEU A 334 1.16 -10.33 -1.35
C LEU A 334 -0.26 -10.39 -0.79
N SER A 335 -0.81 -11.60 -0.65
CA SER A 335 -2.10 -11.82 -0.01
C SER A 335 -1.98 -11.67 1.51
N SER A 336 -2.95 -10.97 2.12
CA SER A 336 -3.06 -10.90 3.59
C SER A 336 -3.55 -12.20 4.22
N ASN A 337 -4.17 -13.10 3.44
CA ASN A 337 -4.63 -14.39 3.94
C ASN A 337 -3.50 -15.43 3.85
N ASN A 338 -3.10 -15.97 5.01
CA ASN A 338 -2.00 -16.91 5.13
C ASN A 338 -2.27 -18.30 4.52
N GLN A 339 -3.53 -18.57 4.12
CA GLN A 339 -3.94 -19.78 3.41
C GLN A 339 -4.01 -19.59 1.89
N SER A 340 -3.72 -18.38 1.38
CA SER A 340 -3.71 -18.12 -0.05
C SER A 340 -2.59 -18.90 -0.73
N PRO A 341 -2.83 -19.42 -1.94
CA PRO A 341 -1.77 -19.99 -2.76
C PRO A 341 -0.66 -18.98 -2.97
N VAL A 342 0.58 -19.41 -2.79
CA VAL A 342 1.76 -18.59 -3.15
C VAL A 342 1.91 -18.65 -4.67
N PRO A 343 1.83 -17.51 -5.37
CA PRO A 343 2.04 -17.49 -6.83
C PRO A 343 3.44 -17.94 -7.21
N ASP A 344 3.58 -18.57 -8.37
CA ASP A 344 4.88 -18.89 -8.96
C ASP A 344 5.47 -17.66 -9.67
N ASP A 345 5.72 -16.63 -8.89
CA ASP A 345 6.27 -15.35 -9.31
C ASP A 345 7.52 -15.04 -8.48
N GLU A 346 8.63 -14.70 -9.15
CA GLU A 346 9.92 -14.44 -8.52
C GLU A 346 9.82 -13.30 -7.49
N PHE A 347 9.19 -12.19 -7.85
CA PHE A 347 9.13 -11.00 -6.99
C PHE A 347 8.20 -11.19 -5.80
N LEU A 348 7.12 -11.93 -5.96
CA LEU A 348 6.22 -12.28 -4.85
C LEU A 348 6.89 -13.25 -3.87
N LYS A 349 7.65 -14.22 -4.36
CA LYS A 349 8.47 -15.10 -3.51
C LYS A 349 9.53 -14.34 -2.74
N ILE A 350 10.26 -13.45 -3.41
CA ILE A 350 11.26 -12.57 -2.78
C ILE A 350 10.58 -11.69 -1.72
N GLY A 351 9.48 -11.06 -2.06
CA GLY A 351 8.75 -10.20 -1.13
C GLY A 351 8.28 -10.94 0.12
N PHE A 352 7.70 -12.11 -0.03
CA PHE A 352 7.30 -12.95 1.09
C PHE A 352 8.51 -13.28 1.99
N LYS A 353 9.63 -13.70 1.39
CA LYS A 353 10.87 -14.00 2.12
C LYS A 353 11.36 -12.78 2.90
N VAL A 354 11.53 -11.64 2.22
CA VAL A 354 12.03 -10.39 2.80
C VAL A 354 11.19 -9.97 4.01
N LEU A 355 9.87 -9.96 3.88
CA LEU A 355 8.99 -9.54 4.97
C LEU A 355 8.93 -10.57 6.11
N SER A 356 9.01 -11.87 5.81
CA SER A 356 9.00 -12.92 6.84
C SER A 356 10.30 -12.99 7.65
N GLU A 357 11.44 -12.60 7.05
CA GLU A 357 12.76 -12.56 7.70
C GLU A 357 13.03 -11.21 8.40
N SER A 358 12.17 -10.22 8.21
CA SER A 358 12.30 -8.90 8.82
C SER A 358 12.13 -8.96 10.34
N ALA A 359 12.90 -8.15 11.05
CA ALA A 359 12.79 -8.01 12.49
C ALA A 359 11.50 -7.32 12.97
N GLY A 360 10.84 -6.59 12.08
CA GLY A 360 9.58 -5.90 12.30
C GLY A 360 9.17 -5.14 11.04
N LEU A 361 7.89 -4.85 10.93
CA LEU A 361 7.27 -4.22 9.77
C LEU A 361 6.64 -2.90 10.15
N ALA A 362 7.09 -1.81 9.53
CA ALA A 362 6.39 -0.53 9.50
C ALA A 362 5.33 -0.56 8.39
N GLN A 363 4.33 0.31 8.47
CA GLN A 363 3.33 0.39 7.41
C GLN A 363 3.80 1.27 6.24
N PHE A 364 4.22 2.43 6.52
CA PHE A 364 4.74 3.48 5.65
C PHE A 364 4.52 4.84 6.31
N TYR A 365 5.34 5.83 6.04
CA TYR A 365 5.28 7.14 6.69
C TYR A 365 3.86 7.72 6.81
N ASP A 366 3.10 7.73 5.72
CA ASP A 366 1.76 8.31 5.70
C ASP A 366 0.66 7.40 6.28
N ARG A 367 1.02 6.18 6.70
CA ARG A 367 0.14 5.22 7.38
C ARG A 367 0.49 5.05 8.86
N ASP A 368 1.75 5.36 9.23
CA ASP A 368 2.25 5.23 10.60
C ASP A 368 2.12 6.54 11.41
N THR A 369 1.88 7.69 10.75
CA THR A 369 1.59 8.95 11.45
C THR A 369 0.21 9.51 11.08
N THR A 370 -0.20 10.61 11.73
CA THR A 370 -1.48 11.25 11.43
C THR A 370 -1.50 11.84 10.01
N PRO A 371 -2.66 11.89 9.32
CA PRO A 371 -2.74 12.45 7.96
C PRO A 371 -2.22 13.88 7.84
N GLU A 372 -2.38 14.69 8.87
CA GLU A 372 -1.89 16.06 8.89
C GLU A 372 -0.36 16.10 8.99
N MET A 373 0.22 15.29 9.89
CA MET A 373 1.67 15.18 10.05
C MET A 373 2.32 14.58 8.80
N ALA A 374 1.70 13.54 8.23
CA ALA A 374 2.14 12.92 6.99
C ALA A 374 2.26 13.94 5.85
N LYS A 375 1.26 14.80 5.68
CA LYS A 375 1.27 15.85 4.66
C LYS A 375 2.44 16.83 4.85
N GLU A 376 2.68 17.29 6.08
CA GLU A 376 3.74 18.25 6.37
C GLU A 376 5.14 17.62 6.24
N GLY A 377 5.32 16.40 6.74
CA GLY A 377 6.58 15.65 6.61
C GLY A 377 6.92 15.36 5.14
N MET A 378 6.00 14.79 4.40
CA MET A 378 6.22 14.45 2.98
C MET A 378 6.52 15.66 2.10
N LYS A 379 5.90 16.83 2.37
CA LYS A 379 6.27 18.08 1.70
C LYS A 379 7.72 18.47 2.00
N GLY A 380 8.13 18.31 3.27
CA GLY A 380 9.51 18.58 3.67
C GLY A 380 10.49 17.64 2.99
N PHE A 381 10.17 16.37 2.87
CA PHE A 381 11.01 15.36 2.24
C PHE A 381 11.18 15.62 0.73
N GLN A 382 10.10 15.94 0.02
CA GLN A 382 10.21 16.34 -1.38
C GLN A 382 11.07 17.60 -1.54
N GLU A 383 10.84 18.64 -0.71
CA GLU A 383 11.64 19.87 -0.75
C GLU A 383 13.12 19.58 -0.47
N PHE A 384 13.41 18.67 0.47
CA PHE A 384 14.78 18.27 0.79
C PHE A 384 15.49 17.60 -0.38
N MET A 385 14.81 16.70 -1.10
CA MET A 385 15.39 16.09 -2.31
C MET A 385 15.72 17.10 -3.41
N VAL A 386 14.95 18.20 -3.51
CA VAL A 386 15.17 19.27 -4.49
C VAL A 386 16.19 20.29 -4.01
N LYS A 387 16.23 20.57 -2.68
CA LYS A 387 17.04 21.62 -2.04
C LYS A 387 17.66 21.10 -0.74
N PRO A 388 18.63 20.16 -0.81
CA PRO A 388 19.20 19.54 0.39
C PRO A 388 19.91 20.52 1.32
N ASP A 389 20.42 21.64 0.81
CA ASP A 389 21.10 22.66 1.62
C ASP A 389 20.13 23.44 2.54
N ARG A 390 18.82 23.24 2.38
CA ARG A 390 17.79 23.81 3.26
C ARG A 390 17.37 22.88 4.40
N GLU A 391 18.12 21.83 4.68
CA GLU A 391 17.82 20.82 5.69
C GLU A 391 17.34 21.42 7.01
N LYS A 392 18.12 22.32 7.61
CA LYS A 392 17.78 22.94 8.90
C LYS A 392 16.41 23.61 8.87
N GLN A 393 16.13 24.43 7.87
CA GLN A 393 14.84 25.13 7.73
C GLN A 393 13.68 24.16 7.52
N ILE A 394 13.91 23.09 6.74
CA ILE A 394 12.91 22.06 6.46
C ILE A 394 12.59 21.31 7.74
N ARG A 395 13.58 20.79 8.47
CA ARG A 395 13.40 20.08 9.73
C ARG A 395 12.70 20.94 10.78
N GLN A 396 13.08 22.21 10.92
CA GLN A 396 12.42 23.16 11.81
C GLN A 396 10.94 23.38 11.45
N ARG A 397 10.61 23.42 10.15
CA ARG A 397 9.22 23.54 9.70
C ARG A 397 8.41 22.28 10.05
N ILE A 398 8.97 21.11 9.81
CA ILE A 398 8.33 19.83 10.16
C ILE A 398 8.15 19.74 11.68
N GLU A 399 9.14 20.15 12.46
CA GLU A 399 9.07 20.16 13.92
C GLU A 399 7.98 21.11 14.47
N ARG A 400 7.85 22.31 13.90
CA ARG A 400 6.73 23.21 14.27
C ARG A 400 5.37 22.57 13.98
N ALA A 401 5.24 21.85 12.86
CA ALA A 401 4.02 21.10 12.54
C ALA A 401 3.78 19.99 13.57
N ARG A 402 4.81 19.20 13.92
CA ARG A 402 4.72 18.15 14.94
C ARG A 402 4.22 18.71 16.28
N LYS A 403 4.84 19.78 16.80
CA LYS A 403 4.42 20.41 18.05
C LYS A 403 2.95 20.85 18.03
N ARG A 404 2.50 21.45 16.94
CA ARG A 404 1.11 21.88 16.76
C ARG A 404 0.13 20.70 16.72
N ILE A 405 0.46 19.65 15.95
CA ILE A 405 -0.44 18.52 15.69
C ILE A 405 -0.56 17.62 16.92
N PHE A 406 0.54 17.30 17.55
CA PHE A 406 0.57 16.43 18.74
C PHE A 406 0.44 17.20 20.06
N LYS A 407 0.25 18.52 20.02
CA LYS A 407 0.12 19.39 21.22
C LYS A 407 1.27 19.21 22.23
N LYS A 408 2.49 19.16 21.74
CA LYS A 408 3.73 18.94 22.52
C LYS A 408 4.68 20.12 22.44
#